data_ab7fa52d271c52ba9ced7804c45cb1ea
#
_entry.id   ab7fa52d271c52ba9ced7804c45cb1ea
#
_cell.length_a   1.000
_cell.length_b   1.000
_cell.length_c   1.000
_cell.angle_alpha   90.00
_cell.angle_beta   90.00
_cell.angle_gamma   90.00
#
_symmetry.space_group_name_H-M   'P 1'
#
loop_
_entity.id
_entity.type
_entity.pdbx_description
1 polymer ?
#
loop_
_entity_poly.entity_id
_entity_poly.type
_entity_poly.pdbx_seq_one_letter_code
_entity_poly.pdbx_strand_id
1 'polypeptide(L)'
;MSSGIISGLFATTVGGVPKPQVPSIEVEIQGIKNEIIRDKKHHGGPQKAVCIVAEEIIHELQDLGHPIAGGTTGENILLNVAYESLKPGVQLDFNEVKLEITSAAVPCKTISDSFLNGEFMLLSNKKRPGKTRWYARVLQEGTIHDGEKVTISTNV
;
A
#
# COMPACT_ATOMS: atom_id res chain seq x y z
N MET A 1 0.62 19.45 7.08
CA MET A 1 -0.02 18.97 5.85
C MET A 1 1.05 18.80 4.79
N SER A 2 1.07 17.70 4.10
CA SER A 2 2.01 17.44 3.01
C SER A 2 1.25 16.88 1.82
N SER A 3 1.94 16.69 0.71
CA SER A 3 1.32 16.18 -0.52
C SER A 3 2.24 15.19 -1.20
N GLY A 4 1.67 14.44 -2.12
CA GLY A 4 2.38 13.48 -2.94
C GLY A 4 1.61 13.16 -4.19
N ILE A 5 2.10 12.18 -4.94
CA ILE A 5 1.50 11.74 -6.17
C ILE A 5 1.53 10.21 -6.23
N ILE A 6 0.51 9.63 -6.85
CA ILE A 6 0.47 8.18 -7.07
C ILE A 6 1.48 7.82 -8.16
N SER A 7 2.38 6.89 -7.85
CA SER A 7 3.37 6.34 -8.80
C SER A 7 2.86 5.07 -9.48
N GLY A 8 1.88 4.40 -8.90
CA GLY A 8 1.27 3.21 -9.49
C GLY A 8 0.10 2.69 -8.67
N LEU A 9 -0.83 2.04 -9.36
CA LEU A 9 -1.97 1.34 -8.76
C LEU A 9 -1.92 -0.12 -9.15
N PHE A 10 -2.26 -1.00 -8.21
CA PHE A 10 -2.16 -2.45 -8.39
C PHE A 10 -3.36 -3.15 -7.76
N ALA A 11 -3.94 -4.09 -8.50
CA ALA A 11 -5.06 -4.88 -8.01
C ALA A 11 -5.10 -6.21 -8.75
N THR A 12 -5.61 -7.24 -8.10
CA THR A 12 -5.67 -8.59 -8.70
C THR A 12 -7.07 -9.16 -8.64
N THR A 13 -7.52 -9.72 -9.78
CA THR A 13 -8.80 -10.44 -9.87
C THR A 13 -8.65 -11.92 -9.60
N VAL A 14 -7.42 -12.41 -9.37
CA VAL A 14 -7.14 -13.84 -9.13
C VAL A 14 -6.51 -14.11 -7.78
N GLY A 15 -6.16 -13.06 -7.04
CA GLY A 15 -5.52 -13.15 -5.73
C GLY A 15 -4.01 -13.39 -5.79
N GLY A 16 -3.37 -13.28 -4.62
CA GLY A 16 -1.94 -13.49 -4.46
C GLY A 16 -1.08 -12.34 -4.96
N VAL A 17 0.21 -12.59 -5.05
CA VAL A 17 1.21 -11.64 -5.53
C VAL A 17 1.99 -12.23 -6.70
N PRO A 18 2.54 -11.40 -7.60
CA PRO A 18 2.43 -9.94 -7.66
C PRO A 18 1.03 -9.50 -8.10
N LYS A 19 0.64 -8.29 -7.69
CA LYS A 19 -0.57 -7.67 -8.20
C LYS A 19 -0.23 -6.90 -9.48
N PRO A 20 -1.00 -7.10 -10.57
CA PRO A 20 -0.74 -6.36 -11.82
C PRO A 20 -1.07 -4.88 -11.68
N GLN A 21 -0.37 -4.06 -12.44
CA GLN A 21 -0.63 -2.63 -12.52
C GLN A 21 -1.94 -2.38 -13.25
N VAL A 22 -2.74 -1.44 -12.73
CA VAL A 22 -4.03 -1.05 -13.30
C VAL A 22 -4.12 0.47 -13.41
N PRO A 23 -4.93 1.02 -14.35
CA PRO A 23 -5.03 2.47 -14.52
C PRO A 23 -5.89 3.14 -13.44
N SER A 24 -6.76 2.40 -12.79
CA SER A 24 -7.64 2.91 -11.75
C SER A 24 -8.10 1.78 -10.81
N ILE A 25 -8.54 2.16 -9.61
CA ILE A 25 -9.16 1.24 -8.66
C ILE A 25 -10.45 1.87 -8.14
N GLU A 26 -11.48 1.05 -7.98
CA GLU A 26 -12.71 1.46 -7.30
C GLU A 26 -12.60 1.04 -5.84
N VAL A 27 -12.65 2.02 -4.96
CA VAL A 27 -12.43 1.84 -3.52
C VAL A 27 -13.76 1.84 -2.80
N GLU A 28 -14.04 0.76 -2.10
CA GLU A 28 -15.24 0.57 -1.29
C GLU A 28 -14.84 0.33 0.17
N ILE A 29 -15.79 0.46 1.08
CA ILE A 29 -15.51 0.30 2.53
C ILE A 29 -14.83 -1.04 2.83
N GLN A 30 -15.20 -2.10 2.13
CA GLN A 30 -14.66 -3.45 2.35
C GLN A 30 -13.32 -3.70 1.63
N GLY A 31 -12.93 -2.84 0.71
CA GLY A 31 -11.71 -3.01 -0.07
C GLY A 31 -11.87 -2.56 -1.51
N ILE A 32 -10.96 -3.02 -2.35
CA ILE A 32 -10.97 -2.70 -3.78
C ILE A 32 -12.01 -3.59 -4.47
N LYS A 33 -12.92 -2.97 -5.21
CA LYS A 33 -13.96 -3.70 -5.95
C LYS A 33 -13.34 -4.72 -6.91
N ASN A 34 -13.87 -5.94 -6.89
CA ASN A 34 -13.44 -7.06 -7.71
C ASN A 34 -12.02 -7.61 -7.39
N GLU A 35 -11.35 -7.07 -6.39
CA GLU A 35 -10.09 -7.64 -5.96
C GLU A 35 -10.33 -8.92 -5.13
N ILE A 36 -9.56 -9.96 -5.42
CA ILE A 36 -9.61 -11.22 -4.68
C ILE A 36 -8.49 -11.22 -3.63
N ILE A 37 -8.85 -11.48 -2.39
CA ILE A 37 -7.93 -11.64 -1.27
C ILE A 37 -7.95 -13.12 -0.88
N ARG A 38 -6.80 -13.81 -1.01
CA ARG A 38 -6.70 -15.24 -0.68
C ARG A 38 -6.63 -15.47 0.83
N ASP A 39 -5.86 -14.66 1.54
CA ASP A 39 -5.69 -14.77 3.00
C ASP A 39 -6.59 -13.76 3.70
N LYS A 40 -7.87 -14.09 3.82
CA LYS A 40 -8.87 -13.21 4.43
C LYS A 40 -8.71 -13.06 5.94
N LYS A 41 -7.92 -13.94 6.57
CA LYS A 41 -7.65 -13.87 8.01
C LYS A 41 -6.71 -12.70 8.34
N HIS A 42 -5.70 -12.45 7.49
CA HIS A 42 -4.67 -11.45 7.74
C HIS A 42 -4.81 -10.20 6.87
N HIS A 43 -5.57 -10.27 5.77
CA HIS A 43 -5.71 -9.20 4.79
C HIS A 43 -7.18 -8.95 4.49
N GLY A 44 -7.47 -7.72 4.04
CA GLY A 44 -8.82 -7.35 3.65
C GLY A 44 -9.72 -6.97 4.82
N GLY A 45 -10.96 -6.59 4.50
CA GLY A 45 -11.94 -6.09 5.44
C GLY A 45 -11.80 -4.60 5.74
N PRO A 46 -12.72 -3.99 6.50
CA PRO A 46 -12.79 -2.52 6.64
C PRO A 46 -11.53 -1.86 7.19
N GLN A 47 -10.81 -2.52 8.11
CA GLN A 47 -9.60 -1.94 8.71
C GLN A 47 -8.34 -2.18 7.86
N LYS A 48 -8.44 -3.05 6.86
CA LYS A 48 -7.35 -3.41 5.95
C LYS A 48 -7.82 -3.37 4.50
N ALA A 49 -8.63 -2.38 4.18
CA ALA A 49 -9.28 -2.28 2.88
C ALA A 49 -8.31 -2.00 1.75
N VAL A 50 -7.27 -1.20 2.02
CA VAL A 50 -6.28 -0.77 1.02
C VAL A 50 -4.89 -0.92 1.62
N CYS A 51 -3.94 -1.38 0.81
CA CYS A 51 -2.54 -1.51 1.20
C CYS A 51 -1.69 -0.49 0.43
N ILE A 52 -0.84 0.24 1.15
CA ILE A 52 -0.09 1.39 0.62
C ILE A 52 1.38 1.25 0.98
N VAL A 53 2.27 1.67 0.07
CA VAL A 53 3.70 1.76 0.35
C VAL A 53 4.28 3.02 -0.28
N ALA A 54 5.27 3.63 0.38
CA ALA A 54 6.02 4.75 -0.18
C ALA A 54 7.02 4.24 -1.21
N GLU A 55 7.05 4.88 -2.39
CA GLU A 55 7.92 4.49 -3.50
C GLU A 55 9.40 4.50 -3.10
N GLU A 56 9.83 5.44 -2.27
CA GLU A 56 11.24 5.54 -1.86
C GLU A 56 11.75 4.29 -1.13
N ILE A 57 10.86 3.56 -0.44
CA ILE A 57 11.22 2.30 0.21
C ILE A 57 11.51 1.23 -0.84
N ILE A 58 10.70 1.17 -1.88
CA ILE A 58 10.90 0.24 -3.00
C ILE A 58 12.22 0.56 -3.70
N HIS A 59 12.49 1.83 -3.97
CA HIS A 59 13.74 2.26 -4.60
C HIS A 59 14.97 1.94 -3.74
N GLU A 60 14.89 2.14 -2.43
CA GLU A 60 15.98 1.80 -1.50
C GLU A 60 16.35 0.31 -1.61
N LEU A 61 15.32 -0.55 -1.60
CA LEU A 61 15.53 -2.00 -1.68
C LEU A 61 16.02 -2.42 -3.07
N GLN A 62 15.53 -1.80 -4.14
CA GLN A 62 16.04 -2.04 -5.50
C GLN A 62 17.52 -1.67 -5.61
N ASP A 63 17.93 -0.56 -5.01
CA ASP A 63 19.32 -0.12 -5.01
C ASP A 63 20.24 -1.11 -4.28
N LEU A 64 19.70 -1.86 -3.33
CA LEU A 64 20.42 -2.93 -2.63
C LEU A 64 20.38 -4.27 -3.39
N GLY A 65 19.78 -4.31 -4.58
CA GLY A 65 19.75 -5.48 -5.45
C GLY A 65 18.53 -6.39 -5.30
N HIS A 66 17.53 -6.01 -4.48
CA HIS A 66 16.32 -6.82 -4.34
C HIS A 66 15.45 -6.74 -5.61
N PRO A 67 14.82 -7.84 -6.04
CA PRO A 67 13.96 -7.85 -7.23
C PRO A 67 12.59 -7.21 -6.99
N ILE A 68 12.36 -6.59 -5.85
CA ILE A 68 11.12 -5.92 -5.48
C ILE A 68 10.74 -4.85 -6.51
N ALA A 69 9.44 -4.71 -6.77
CA ALA A 69 8.89 -3.70 -7.66
C ALA A 69 7.46 -3.38 -7.24
N GLY A 70 6.83 -2.41 -7.89
CA GLY A 70 5.43 -2.09 -7.63
C GLY A 70 4.53 -3.33 -7.80
N GLY A 71 3.64 -3.56 -6.86
CA GLY A 71 2.71 -4.68 -6.86
C GLY A 71 3.28 -6.01 -6.36
N THR A 72 4.60 -6.18 -6.27
CA THR A 72 5.20 -7.47 -5.89
C THR A 72 4.99 -7.81 -4.43
N THR A 73 4.75 -6.83 -3.57
CA THR A 73 4.49 -7.04 -2.14
C THR A 73 3.01 -6.98 -1.78
N GLY A 74 2.13 -6.92 -2.78
CA GLY A 74 0.69 -6.93 -2.56
C GLY A 74 0.07 -5.58 -2.23
N GLU A 75 0.82 -4.49 -2.39
CA GLU A 75 0.25 -3.15 -2.21
C GLU A 75 -0.69 -2.78 -3.36
N ASN A 76 -1.68 -1.94 -3.04
CA ASN A 76 -2.61 -1.38 -4.03
C ASN A 76 -2.14 -0.02 -4.53
N ILE A 77 -1.52 0.78 -3.67
CA ILE A 77 -1.12 2.14 -3.99
C ILE A 77 0.37 2.31 -3.69
N LEU A 78 1.11 2.71 -4.71
CA LEU A 78 2.52 3.11 -4.61
C LEU A 78 2.55 4.62 -4.64
N LEU A 79 2.99 5.26 -3.54
CA LEU A 79 2.96 6.71 -3.38
C LEU A 79 4.35 7.33 -3.42
N ASN A 80 4.52 8.36 -4.22
CA ASN A 80 5.70 9.22 -4.16
C ASN A 80 5.48 10.26 -3.05
N VAL A 81 5.85 9.90 -1.83
CA VAL A 81 5.77 10.71 -0.62
C VAL A 81 6.95 10.35 0.28
N ALA A 82 7.28 11.22 1.23
CA ALA A 82 8.22 10.87 2.29
C ALA A 82 7.62 9.75 3.15
N TYR A 83 8.34 8.63 3.33
CA TYR A 83 7.79 7.49 4.08
C TYR A 83 7.43 7.86 5.53
N GLU A 84 8.15 8.83 6.11
CA GLU A 84 7.88 9.29 7.47
C GLU A 84 6.52 9.95 7.63
N SER A 85 5.91 10.41 6.53
CA SER A 85 4.57 11.01 6.58
C SER A 85 3.45 9.97 6.66
N LEU A 86 3.76 8.69 6.47
CA LEU A 86 2.79 7.60 6.55
C LEU A 86 2.89 6.90 7.90
N LYS A 87 1.83 6.97 8.69
CA LYS A 87 1.74 6.33 10.02
C LYS A 87 0.28 6.24 10.43
N PRO A 88 -0.06 5.38 11.42
CA PRO A 88 -1.45 5.24 11.86
C PRO A 88 -2.06 6.58 12.26
N GLY A 89 -3.32 6.79 11.85
CA GLY A 89 -4.08 8.02 12.11
C GLY A 89 -3.94 9.09 11.04
N VAL A 90 -3.01 8.94 10.11
CA VAL A 90 -2.84 9.88 9.00
C VAL A 90 -3.96 9.68 7.98
N GLN A 91 -4.52 10.79 7.49
CA GLN A 91 -5.56 10.79 6.46
C GLN A 91 -4.95 11.11 5.10
N LEU A 92 -5.38 10.35 4.09
CA LEU A 92 -4.97 10.53 2.69
C LEU A 92 -6.19 10.94 1.88
N ASP A 93 -6.16 12.14 1.29
CA ASP A 93 -7.26 12.68 0.50
C ASP A 93 -6.89 12.69 -0.98
N PHE A 94 -7.58 11.88 -1.76
CA PHE A 94 -7.56 11.86 -3.23
C PHE A 94 -8.75 12.66 -3.75
N ASN A 95 -8.94 12.75 -5.07
CA ASN A 95 -10.07 13.50 -5.63
C ASN A 95 -11.43 13.03 -5.09
N GLU A 96 -11.71 11.73 -5.15
CA GLU A 96 -12.98 11.17 -4.71
C GLU A 96 -12.89 10.40 -3.41
N VAL A 97 -11.71 9.88 -3.08
CA VAL A 97 -11.52 8.89 -2.01
C VAL A 97 -10.78 9.50 -0.83
N LYS A 98 -11.23 9.16 0.37
CA LYS A 98 -10.50 9.50 1.61
C LYS A 98 -10.18 8.23 2.35
N LEU A 99 -8.91 8.08 2.75
CA LEU A 99 -8.40 6.95 3.49
C LEU A 99 -7.79 7.40 4.80
N GLU A 100 -7.78 6.50 5.78
CA GLU A 100 -7.03 6.71 7.04
C GLU A 100 -6.16 5.49 7.30
N ILE A 101 -4.88 5.70 7.55
CA ILE A 101 -3.95 4.62 7.87
C ILE A 101 -4.32 4.02 9.23
N THR A 102 -4.46 2.69 9.28
CA THR A 102 -4.86 1.97 10.48
C THR A 102 -3.70 1.25 11.15
N SER A 103 -2.90 0.50 10.38
CA SER A 103 -1.86 -0.34 10.94
C SER A 103 -0.81 -0.72 9.90
N ALA A 104 0.36 -1.14 10.37
CA ALA A 104 1.40 -1.68 9.51
C ALA A 104 0.97 -3.05 8.98
N ALA A 105 1.29 -3.33 7.71
CA ALA A 105 1.10 -4.65 7.13
C ALA A 105 2.31 -5.51 7.49
N VAL A 106 2.11 -6.52 8.35
CA VAL A 106 3.18 -7.42 8.77
C VAL A 106 3.61 -8.27 7.57
N PRO A 107 4.91 -8.25 7.20
CA PRO A 107 5.37 -9.04 6.07
C PRO A 107 5.39 -10.53 6.40
N CYS A 108 5.18 -11.37 5.40
CA CYS A 108 5.23 -12.81 5.52
C CYS A 108 5.94 -13.43 4.31
N LYS A 109 6.19 -14.73 4.38
CA LYS A 109 6.91 -15.42 3.32
C LYS A 109 6.22 -15.39 1.95
N THR A 110 4.95 -15.03 1.89
CA THR A 110 4.21 -14.86 0.62
C THR A 110 4.91 -13.86 -0.31
N ILE A 111 5.59 -12.86 0.26
CA ILE A 111 6.32 -11.85 -0.51
C ILE A 111 7.82 -12.11 -0.59
N SER A 112 8.29 -13.30 -0.20
CA SER A 112 9.73 -13.63 -0.18
C SER A 112 10.43 -13.44 -1.52
N ASP A 113 9.74 -13.69 -2.63
CA ASP A 113 10.32 -13.60 -3.98
C ASP A 113 10.71 -12.16 -4.36
N SER A 114 10.22 -11.16 -3.63
CA SER A 114 10.59 -9.77 -3.82
C SER A 114 11.97 -9.43 -3.23
N PHE A 115 12.59 -10.36 -2.54
CA PHE A 115 13.82 -10.10 -1.78
C PHE A 115 14.91 -11.11 -2.09
N LEU A 116 16.16 -10.65 -2.08
CA LEU A 116 17.33 -11.53 -2.10
C LEU A 116 17.28 -12.41 -0.85
N ASN A 117 17.50 -13.71 -1.04
CA ASN A 117 17.48 -14.71 0.06
C ASN A 117 16.16 -14.70 0.86
N GLY A 118 15.09 -14.22 0.27
CA GLY A 118 13.78 -14.20 0.92
C GLY A 118 13.68 -13.27 2.12
N GLU A 119 14.49 -12.22 2.19
CA GLU A 119 14.59 -11.31 3.36
C GLU A 119 13.37 -10.38 3.50
N PHE A 120 12.17 -10.93 3.55
CA PHE A 120 10.94 -10.15 3.59
C PHE A 120 10.79 -9.29 4.85
N MET A 121 11.51 -9.60 5.93
CA MET A 121 11.47 -8.81 7.16
C MET A 121 12.06 -7.40 7.00
N LEU A 122 12.69 -7.11 5.87
CA LEU A 122 13.11 -5.74 5.53
C LEU A 122 11.90 -4.79 5.40
N LEU A 123 10.68 -5.31 5.21
CA LEU A 123 9.45 -4.50 5.24
C LEU A 123 8.72 -4.57 6.59
N SER A 124 9.37 -5.01 7.64
CA SER A 124 8.78 -5.06 8.98
C SER A 124 8.88 -3.70 9.67
N ASN A 125 7.74 -3.12 10.05
CA ASN A 125 7.71 -1.89 10.84
C ASN A 125 8.39 -2.08 12.21
N LYS A 126 8.25 -3.27 12.78
CA LYS A 126 8.86 -3.61 14.07
C LYS A 126 10.39 -3.57 13.98
N LYS A 127 10.97 -4.05 12.87
CA LYS A 127 12.42 -4.12 12.69
C LYS A 127 13.00 -2.85 12.06
N ARG A 128 12.25 -2.20 11.19
CA ARG A 128 12.65 -0.98 10.49
C ARG A 128 11.51 0.03 10.56
N PRO A 129 11.35 0.76 11.66
CA PRO A 129 10.21 1.66 11.87
C PRO A 129 9.95 2.60 10.70
N GLY A 130 8.71 2.63 10.23
CA GLY A 130 8.27 3.43 9.10
C GLY A 130 8.55 2.82 7.72
N LYS A 131 9.51 1.92 7.60
CA LYS A 131 9.90 1.30 6.31
C LYS A 131 9.09 0.03 6.06
N THR A 132 7.79 0.21 5.87
CA THR A 132 6.81 -0.86 5.79
C THR A 132 5.69 -0.49 4.83
N ARG A 133 4.82 -1.45 4.55
CA ARG A 133 3.53 -1.20 3.93
C ARG A 133 2.52 -0.85 5.01
N TRP A 134 1.50 -0.08 4.65
CA TRP A 134 0.45 0.34 5.57
C TRP A 134 -0.91 -0.11 5.07
N TYR A 135 -1.76 -0.57 5.99
CA TYR A 135 -3.19 -0.74 5.70
C TYR A 135 -3.94 0.55 5.99
N ALA A 136 -5.01 0.77 5.26
CA ALA A 136 -5.89 1.92 5.46
C ALA A 136 -7.35 1.48 5.42
N ARG A 137 -8.18 2.19 6.18
CA ARG A 137 -9.64 2.09 6.09
C ARG A 137 -10.17 3.19 5.19
N VAL A 138 -11.35 2.99 4.65
CA VAL A 138 -11.97 3.91 3.70
C VAL A 138 -12.94 4.83 4.44
N LEU A 139 -12.68 6.13 4.40
CA LEU A 139 -13.56 7.15 4.96
C LEU A 139 -14.58 7.62 3.93
N GLN A 140 -14.21 7.63 2.66
CA GLN A 140 -15.08 8.00 1.55
C GLN A 140 -14.74 7.13 0.35
N GLU A 141 -15.78 6.46 -0.18
CA GLU A 141 -15.67 5.60 -1.37
C GLU A 141 -15.56 6.42 -2.64
N GLY A 142 -15.01 5.83 -3.67
CA GLY A 142 -14.89 6.42 -5.00
C GLY A 142 -13.85 5.72 -5.84
N THR A 143 -13.46 6.37 -6.93
CA THR A 143 -12.43 5.86 -7.85
C THR A 143 -11.15 6.66 -7.69
N ILE A 144 -10.02 5.95 -7.64
CA ILE A 144 -8.68 6.54 -7.68
C ILE A 144 -8.08 6.21 -9.04
N HIS A 145 -7.50 7.23 -9.71
CA HIS A 145 -6.81 7.07 -10.98
C HIS A 145 -5.30 7.19 -10.79
N ASP A 146 -4.55 6.44 -11.58
CA ASP A 146 -3.08 6.52 -11.56
C ASP A 146 -2.64 7.96 -11.84
N GLY A 147 -1.59 8.41 -11.13
CA GLY A 147 -1.07 9.76 -11.29
C GLY A 147 -1.82 10.84 -10.50
N GLU A 148 -2.89 10.52 -9.78
CA GLU A 148 -3.59 11.49 -8.94
C GLU A 148 -2.69 12.03 -7.84
N LYS A 149 -2.94 13.28 -7.46
CA LYS A 149 -2.32 13.90 -6.30
C LYS A 149 -3.03 13.45 -5.03
N VAL A 150 -2.29 13.38 -3.95
CA VAL A 150 -2.81 13.07 -2.61
C VAL A 150 -2.39 14.16 -1.64
N THR A 151 -3.31 14.58 -0.77
CA THR A 151 -3.01 15.47 0.35
C THR A 151 -2.97 14.61 1.61
N ILE A 152 -1.92 14.78 2.41
CA ILE A 152 -1.69 14.02 3.62
C ILE A 152 -1.86 14.94 4.82
N SER A 153 -2.71 14.55 5.77
CA SER A 153 -2.97 15.32 6.97
C SER A 153 -3.02 14.42 8.20
N THR A 154 -2.70 14.99 9.34
CA THR A 154 -2.83 14.30 10.61
C THR A 154 -4.06 14.84 11.34
N ASN A 155 -4.89 13.92 11.87
CA ASN A 155 -5.99 14.29 12.75
C ASN A 155 -5.44 14.43 14.17
N VAL A 156 -5.02 15.63 14.48
CA VAL A 156 -4.54 15.94 15.83
C VAL A 156 -5.49 16.90 16.48
#